data_8ad19ab000df4b12ee94639a6b655bff
#
_entry.id   8ad19ab000df4b12ee94639a6b655bff
#
_cell.length_a   1.000
_cell.length_b   1.000
_cell.length_c   1.000
_cell.angle_alpha   90.00
_cell.angle_beta   90.00
_cell.angle_gamma   90.00
#
_symmetry.space_group_name_H-M   'P 1'
#
loop_
_entity.id
_entity.type
_entity.pdbx_description
1 polymer ?
#
loop_
_entity_poly.entity_id
_entity_poly.type
_entity_poly.pdbx_seq_one_letter_code
_entity_poly.pdbx_strand_id
1 'polypeptide(L)'
;MPSQSAEFHYRIAGTASGAFPGHHRSHSGDAGFEFRDHAPLHDAPDPRRLDLRLSLRDPFGNWIVRRFSQRKAVPVVLIADLSASIGFVGAQRKLDVLADFAQSLARSAWRTGDSFGFIGCDETWRADLALPQTRQRGAGLLLAQSLRVLEPQGRSARGLRDAHRHLPRRRSLVFLTSDFPLPLADLGEVLASLTAHDVVPVVLWQAAEFTLGATQGLAQALEPESGQRQWLWWRPALRERWAGALQARRAALLESFRAQGRAPLFIEGAFDAEAVTRHFLA
;
A
#
# COMPACT_ATOMS: atom_id res chain seq x y z
N MET A 1 3.89 -11.36 -25.13
CA MET A 1 4.80 -10.28 -24.72
C MET A 1 4.58 -10.07 -23.25
N PRO A 2 5.60 -10.15 -22.37
CA PRO A 2 5.40 -9.77 -20.98
C PRO A 2 4.99 -8.29 -20.96
N SER A 3 3.81 -8.00 -20.43
CA SER A 3 3.33 -6.65 -20.20
C SER A 3 4.42 -5.91 -19.42
N GLN A 4 4.98 -4.84 -19.98
CA GLN A 4 5.84 -3.95 -19.21
C GLN A 4 4.96 -3.40 -18.10
N SER A 5 5.19 -3.85 -16.84
CA SER A 5 4.42 -3.35 -15.70
C SER A 5 4.54 -1.83 -15.69
N ALA A 6 3.40 -1.17 -15.86
CA ALA A 6 3.33 0.28 -15.86
C ALA A 6 3.76 0.80 -14.47
N GLU A 7 4.52 1.87 -14.44
CA GLU A 7 4.93 2.55 -13.21
C GLU A 7 3.81 3.48 -12.76
N PHE A 8 3.70 3.69 -11.46
CA PHE A 8 2.79 4.68 -10.89
C PHE A 8 3.51 5.62 -9.92
N HIS A 9 2.92 6.78 -9.71
CA HIS A 9 3.41 7.77 -8.76
C HIS A 9 2.67 7.64 -7.43
N TYR A 10 3.43 7.70 -6.33
CA TYR A 10 2.89 7.71 -4.98
C TYR A 10 3.47 8.85 -4.17
N ARG A 11 2.78 9.24 -3.11
CA ARG A 11 3.21 10.24 -2.15
C ARG A 11 3.08 9.70 -0.73
N ILE A 12 3.93 10.17 0.16
CA ILE A 12 3.77 9.96 1.60
C ILE A 12 3.03 11.16 2.20
N ALA A 13 2.13 10.89 3.14
CA ALA A 13 1.35 11.93 3.81
C ALA A 13 2.17 12.77 4.78
N GLY A 14 3.42 12.45 5.01
CA GLY A 14 4.33 13.14 5.95
C GLY A 14 5.72 13.35 5.37
N THR A 15 6.65 13.65 6.27
CA THR A 15 8.05 13.87 5.91
C THR A 15 8.88 12.61 6.10
N ALA A 16 9.80 12.38 5.17
CA ALA A 16 10.70 11.24 5.17
C ALA A 16 11.81 11.41 6.23
N SER A 17 12.04 10.35 7.00
CA SER A 17 13.12 10.28 8.02
C SER A 17 14.27 9.36 7.61
N GLY A 18 14.43 9.06 6.31
CA GLY A 18 15.45 8.15 5.79
C GLY A 18 16.89 8.65 5.93
N ALA A 19 17.87 7.75 5.93
CA ALA A 19 19.29 8.08 5.93
C ALA A 19 19.85 8.27 4.52
N PHE A 20 19.15 7.83 3.47
CA PHE A 20 19.60 7.87 2.08
C PHE A 20 18.90 8.97 1.28
N PRO A 21 19.55 9.55 0.27
CA PRO A 21 18.89 10.45 -0.68
C PRO A 21 17.73 9.77 -1.40
N GLY A 22 16.64 10.51 -1.65
CA GLY A 22 15.45 10.04 -2.35
C GLY A 22 14.60 11.20 -2.84
N HIS A 23 13.33 10.94 -3.19
CA HIS A 23 12.45 11.95 -3.77
C HIS A 23 11.46 12.59 -2.78
N HIS A 24 11.41 12.12 -1.51
CA HIS A 24 10.44 12.61 -0.53
C HIS A 24 11.02 13.74 0.34
N ARG A 25 10.19 14.76 0.62
CA ARG A 25 10.56 15.87 1.50
C ARG A 25 10.91 15.37 2.88
N SER A 26 11.98 15.93 3.49
CA SER A 26 12.43 15.61 4.84
C SER A 26 12.48 16.85 5.71
N HIS A 27 12.16 16.70 6.99
CA HIS A 27 12.36 17.74 8.01
C HIS A 27 13.78 17.77 8.58
N SER A 28 14.62 16.78 8.28
CA SER A 28 16.00 16.80 8.78
C SER A 28 16.74 17.96 8.14
N GLY A 29 17.11 18.93 8.99
CA GLY A 29 17.70 20.18 8.57
C GLY A 29 18.99 20.04 7.79
N ASP A 30 19.25 21.06 7.05
CA ASP A 30 20.51 21.65 6.61
C ASP A 30 21.54 20.84 5.80
N ALA A 31 21.46 19.52 5.69
CA ALA A 31 22.42 18.75 4.90
C ALA A 31 22.03 18.57 3.41
N GLY A 32 20.97 19.23 2.94
CA GLY A 32 20.45 19.10 1.57
C GLY A 32 21.10 20.04 0.56
N PHE A 33 20.77 19.81 -0.72
CA PHE A 33 21.17 20.66 -1.85
C PHE A 33 20.00 21.42 -2.48
N GLU A 34 18.76 21.14 -2.08
CA GLU A 34 17.58 21.81 -2.60
C GLU A 34 17.28 23.03 -1.71
N PHE A 35 17.33 24.22 -2.29
CA PHE A 35 17.01 25.45 -1.56
C PHE A 35 15.58 25.37 -1.02
N ARG A 36 15.43 25.67 0.27
CA ARG A 36 14.15 25.63 0.96
C ARG A 36 13.61 27.05 1.20
N ASP A 37 14.34 27.81 2.01
CA ASP A 37 13.97 29.17 2.44
C ASP A 37 15.19 29.89 3.02
N HIS A 38 14.98 31.13 3.46
CA HIS A 38 15.93 31.90 4.26
C HIS A 38 15.49 31.95 5.71
N ALA A 39 16.44 31.96 6.63
CA ALA A 39 16.20 32.13 8.05
C ALA A 39 17.26 33.01 8.69
N PRO A 40 16.95 33.66 9.81
CA PRO A 40 18.01 34.34 10.60
C PRO A 40 19.06 33.34 11.09
N LEU A 41 20.30 33.77 11.18
CA LEU A 41 21.44 32.93 11.60
C LEU A 41 21.25 32.33 13.01
N HIS A 42 20.49 32.98 13.89
CA HIS A 42 20.23 32.48 15.24
C HIS A 42 19.24 31.28 15.23
N ASP A 43 18.37 31.20 14.22
CA ASP A 43 17.41 30.08 14.06
C ASP A 43 18.03 28.87 13.33
N ALA A 44 19.07 29.16 12.51
CA ALA A 44 19.76 28.13 11.73
C ALA A 44 21.29 28.45 11.72
N PRO A 45 22.03 28.08 12.77
CA PRO A 45 23.42 28.54 12.99
C PRO A 45 24.44 27.83 12.09
N ASP A 46 24.38 28.10 10.77
CA ASP A 46 25.38 27.66 9.80
C ASP A 46 25.98 28.87 9.02
N PRO A 47 27.11 29.43 9.48
CA PRO A 47 27.74 30.58 8.83
C PRO A 47 28.19 30.32 7.38
N ARG A 48 28.40 29.05 7.01
CA ARG A 48 28.83 28.67 5.64
C ARG A 48 27.75 28.94 4.59
N ARG A 49 26.51 29.10 5.05
CA ARG A 49 25.33 29.30 4.20
C ARG A 49 24.80 30.73 4.29
N LEU A 50 25.60 31.65 4.79
CA LEU A 50 25.24 33.05 4.92
C LEU A 50 24.95 33.66 3.54
N ASP A 51 23.80 34.29 3.41
CA ASP A 51 23.45 35.12 2.26
C ASP A 51 23.77 36.57 2.57
N LEU A 52 25.01 36.98 2.23
CA LEU A 52 25.46 38.33 2.46
C LEU A 52 24.61 39.41 1.80
N ARG A 53 24.08 39.08 0.58
CA ARG A 53 23.29 40.05 -0.18
C ARG A 53 21.92 40.30 0.49
N LEU A 54 21.32 39.27 1.04
CA LEU A 54 20.05 39.37 1.75
C LEU A 54 20.27 40.00 3.13
N SER A 55 21.33 39.61 3.85
CA SER A 55 21.67 40.14 5.15
C SER A 55 21.92 41.66 5.12
N LEU A 56 22.62 42.17 4.09
CA LEU A 56 22.87 43.61 3.92
C LEU A 56 21.60 44.42 3.57
N ARG A 57 20.53 43.76 3.15
CA ARG A 57 19.23 44.36 2.82
C ARG A 57 18.18 44.20 3.90
N ASP A 58 18.51 43.42 4.95
CA ASP A 58 17.57 43.21 6.04
C ASP A 58 17.43 44.48 6.88
N PRO A 59 16.19 45.03 7.00
CA PRO A 59 15.96 46.26 7.74
C PRO A 59 16.21 46.13 9.25
N PHE A 60 16.24 44.89 9.76
CA PHE A 60 16.44 44.58 11.17
C PHE A 60 17.93 44.23 11.49
N GLY A 61 18.83 44.24 10.50
CA GLY A 61 20.24 43.93 10.67
C GLY A 61 20.53 42.47 10.99
N ASN A 62 19.63 41.56 10.69
CA ASN A 62 19.84 40.14 10.92
C ASN A 62 20.79 39.53 9.88
N TRP A 63 21.67 38.64 10.34
CA TRP A 63 22.41 37.76 9.45
C TRP A 63 21.46 36.67 8.93
N ILE A 64 21.29 36.57 7.61
CA ILE A 64 20.35 35.63 6.96
C ILE A 64 21.15 34.52 6.32
N VAL A 65 20.72 33.27 6.59
CA VAL A 65 21.29 32.05 6.01
C VAL A 65 20.31 31.36 5.08
N ARG A 66 20.85 30.68 4.07
CA ARG A 66 20.06 29.81 3.18
C ARG A 66 19.86 28.47 3.84
N ARG A 67 18.63 28.05 3.99
CA ARG A 67 18.28 26.69 4.41
C ARG A 67 18.03 25.81 3.20
N PHE A 68 18.55 24.60 3.27
CA PHE A 68 18.40 23.61 2.22
C PHE A 68 17.64 22.41 2.79
N SER A 69 16.85 21.74 1.95
CA SER A 69 16.19 20.49 2.28
C SER A 69 16.89 19.33 1.59
N GLN A 70 16.92 18.20 2.25
CA GLN A 70 17.35 16.95 1.65
C GLN A 70 16.10 16.13 1.33
N ARG A 71 15.99 15.66 0.10
CA ARG A 71 15.02 14.63 -0.23
C ARG A 71 15.54 13.28 0.24
N LYS A 72 14.73 12.53 0.96
CA LYS A 72 15.12 11.24 1.53
C LYS A 72 14.32 10.11 0.95
N ALA A 73 14.96 8.94 0.88
CA ALA A 73 14.31 7.71 0.51
C ALA A 73 13.49 7.15 1.67
N VAL A 74 12.36 6.51 1.33
CA VAL A 74 11.42 5.93 2.28
C VAL A 74 11.37 4.42 2.08
N PRO A 75 11.24 3.61 3.13
CA PRO A 75 10.88 2.22 2.96
C PRO A 75 9.43 2.11 2.45
N VAL A 76 9.25 1.41 1.36
CA VAL A 76 7.94 1.04 0.82
C VAL A 76 7.74 -0.45 1.11
N VAL A 77 6.63 -0.79 1.75
CA VAL A 77 6.32 -2.17 2.11
C VAL A 77 4.97 -2.56 1.56
N LEU A 78 4.91 -3.70 0.91
CA LEU A 78 3.67 -4.35 0.53
C LEU A 78 3.38 -5.45 1.56
N ILE A 79 2.34 -5.27 2.36
CA ILE A 79 1.75 -6.33 3.18
C ILE A 79 0.61 -6.93 2.37
N ALA A 80 0.65 -8.22 2.13
CA ALA A 80 -0.36 -8.90 1.34
C ALA A 80 -0.98 -10.07 2.11
N ASP A 81 -2.29 -10.11 2.08
CA ASP A 81 -3.09 -11.26 2.43
C ASP A 81 -2.90 -12.35 1.36
N LEU A 82 -2.57 -13.55 1.80
CA LEU A 82 -2.36 -14.73 0.96
C LEU A 82 -3.29 -15.87 1.38
N SER A 83 -4.40 -15.57 2.05
CA SER A 83 -5.43 -16.55 2.40
C SER A 83 -6.12 -17.11 1.14
N ALA A 84 -6.86 -18.19 1.29
CA ALA A 84 -7.48 -18.90 0.17
C ALA A 84 -8.40 -18.03 -0.68
N SER A 85 -9.02 -17.00 -0.10
CA SER A 85 -9.90 -16.06 -0.83
C SER A 85 -9.16 -15.27 -1.92
N ILE A 86 -7.86 -15.01 -1.74
CA ILE A 86 -7.01 -14.36 -2.76
C ILE A 86 -6.72 -15.30 -3.95
N GLY A 87 -6.93 -16.61 -3.79
CA GLY A 87 -6.86 -17.58 -4.89
C GLY A 87 -8.03 -17.51 -5.87
N PHE A 88 -9.06 -16.73 -5.61
CA PHE A 88 -10.23 -16.62 -6.45
C PHE A 88 -9.89 -16.23 -7.89
N VAL A 89 -10.53 -16.91 -8.84
CA VAL A 89 -10.39 -16.67 -10.28
C VAL A 89 -11.70 -16.10 -10.83
N GLY A 90 -11.70 -14.82 -11.10
CA GLY A 90 -12.79 -14.12 -11.78
C GLY A 90 -12.46 -13.88 -13.25
N ALA A 91 -12.60 -12.64 -13.71
CA ALA A 91 -12.08 -12.23 -15.02
C ALA A 91 -10.55 -12.34 -15.09
N GLN A 92 -9.89 -12.13 -13.95
CA GLN A 92 -8.50 -12.42 -13.71
C GLN A 92 -8.36 -13.09 -12.33
N ARG A 93 -7.26 -13.80 -12.14
CA ARG A 93 -6.91 -14.36 -10.82
C ARG A 93 -6.43 -13.22 -9.92
N LYS A 94 -6.96 -13.09 -8.70
CA LYS A 94 -6.55 -12.02 -7.76
C LYS A 94 -5.04 -12.02 -7.50
N LEU A 95 -4.40 -13.20 -7.45
CA LEU A 95 -2.96 -13.32 -7.30
C LEU A 95 -2.18 -12.73 -8.49
N ASP A 96 -2.70 -12.81 -9.70
CA ASP A 96 -2.05 -12.17 -10.85
C ASP A 96 -2.14 -10.65 -10.74
N VAL A 97 -3.29 -10.14 -10.29
CA VAL A 97 -3.48 -8.69 -10.00
C VAL A 97 -2.54 -8.23 -8.89
N LEU A 98 -2.41 -9.02 -7.81
CA LEU A 98 -1.46 -8.75 -6.72
C LEU A 98 -0.01 -8.78 -7.22
N ALA A 99 0.35 -9.75 -8.08
CA ALA A 99 1.68 -9.85 -8.66
C ALA A 99 2.01 -8.66 -9.56
N ASP A 100 1.07 -8.21 -10.39
CA ASP A 100 1.22 -7.02 -11.23
C ASP A 100 1.37 -5.76 -10.38
N PHE A 101 0.57 -5.62 -9.33
CA PHE A 101 0.69 -4.52 -8.36
C PHE A 101 2.05 -4.54 -7.66
N ALA A 102 2.49 -5.68 -7.14
CA ALA A 102 3.77 -5.83 -6.45
C ALA A 102 4.96 -5.47 -7.37
N GLN A 103 4.94 -5.96 -8.62
CA GLN A 103 5.96 -5.67 -9.61
C GLN A 103 6.01 -4.18 -9.97
N SER A 104 4.85 -3.56 -10.18
CA SER A 104 4.72 -2.15 -10.49
C SER A 104 5.18 -1.27 -9.31
N LEU A 105 4.77 -1.61 -8.08
CA LEU A 105 5.17 -0.91 -6.86
C LEU A 105 6.69 -0.98 -6.65
N ALA A 106 7.28 -2.18 -6.77
CA ALA A 106 8.72 -2.36 -6.62
C ALA A 106 9.51 -1.56 -7.66
N ARG A 107 9.02 -1.51 -8.90
CA ARG A 107 9.63 -0.71 -9.98
C ARG A 107 9.52 0.78 -9.71
N SER A 108 8.35 1.25 -9.26
CA SER A 108 8.13 2.65 -8.87
C SER A 108 9.04 3.06 -7.70
N ALA A 109 9.17 2.21 -6.67
CA ALA A 109 10.06 2.43 -5.53
C ALA A 109 11.55 2.50 -5.97
N TRP A 110 11.98 1.58 -6.83
CA TRP A 110 13.33 1.62 -7.37
C TRP A 110 13.62 2.93 -8.12
N ARG A 111 12.67 3.40 -8.93
CA ARG A 111 12.81 4.62 -9.73
C ARG A 111 12.89 5.87 -8.86
N THR A 112 12.16 5.91 -7.73
CA THR A 112 12.22 7.02 -6.77
C THR A 112 13.39 6.90 -5.79
N GLY A 113 14.24 5.88 -5.92
CA GLY A 113 15.36 5.63 -5.00
C GLY A 113 14.93 5.08 -3.65
N ASP A 114 13.68 4.68 -3.50
CA ASP A 114 13.14 4.07 -2.29
C ASP A 114 13.54 2.59 -2.18
N SER A 115 13.44 2.01 -0.99
CA SER A 115 13.57 0.57 -0.82
C SER A 115 12.21 -0.09 -0.84
N PHE A 116 12.14 -1.29 -1.39
CA PHE A 116 10.93 -2.09 -1.45
C PHE A 116 11.07 -3.35 -0.60
N GLY A 117 10.02 -3.72 0.13
CA GLY A 117 9.92 -4.96 0.88
C GLY A 117 8.52 -5.57 0.75
N PHE A 118 8.43 -6.88 0.99
CA PHE A 118 7.18 -7.63 0.93
C PHE A 118 7.00 -8.50 2.16
N ILE A 119 5.78 -8.51 2.70
CA ILE A 119 5.33 -9.30 3.84
C ILE A 119 4.06 -10.02 3.42
N GLY A 120 4.14 -11.32 3.17
CA GLY A 120 2.98 -12.17 2.93
C GLY A 120 2.44 -12.75 4.22
N CYS A 121 1.13 -12.79 4.38
CA CYS A 121 0.44 -13.35 5.54
C CYS A 121 -0.75 -14.21 5.11
N ASP A 122 -0.95 -15.33 5.75
CA ASP A 122 -2.18 -16.10 5.77
C ASP A 122 -2.65 -16.23 7.24
N GLU A 123 -2.76 -17.44 7.82
CA GLU A 123 -2.97 -17.58 9.28
C GLU A 123 -1.82 -16.97 10.07
N THR A 124 -0.62 -16.96 9.47
CA THR A 124 0.62 -16.47 10.06
C THR A 124 1.43 -15.68 9.04
N TRP A 125 2.58 -15.22 9.44
CA TRP A 125 3.56 -14.65 8.53
C TRP A 125 4.21 -15.74 7.64
N ARG A 126 4.25 -15.50 6.33
CA ARG A 126 4.85 -16.37 5.32
C ARG A 126 6.32 -15.99 5.10
N ALA A 127 7.20 -16.59 5.92
CA ALA A 127 8.64 -16.35 5.83
C ALA A 127 9.26 -16.78 4.50
N ASP A 128 8.68 -17.78 3.85
CA ASP A 128 9.10 -18.33 2.56
C ASP A 128 8.91 -17.37 1.38
N LEU A 129 7.98 -16.42 1.51
CA LEU A 129 7.69 -15.40 0.51
C LEU A 129 8.18 -14.02 0.92
N ALA A 130 8.72 -13.86 2.14
CA ALA A 130 9.15 -12.58 2.64
C ALA A 130 10.30 -12.00 1.81
N LEU A 131 10.18 -10.74 1.41
CA LEU A 131 11.24 -9.98 0.78
C LEU A 131 11.71 -8.87 1.72
N PRO A 132 12.91 -8.96 2.29
CA PRO A 132 13.48 -7.88 3.07
C PRO A 132 13.65 -6.60 2.25
N GLN A 133 13.76 -5.45 2.93
CA GLN A 133 13.95 -4.16 2.26
C GLN A 133 15.12 -4.20 1.28
N THR A 134 14.86 -3.99 0.01
CA THR A 134 15.86 -4.05 -1.06
C THR A 134 15.72 -2.87 -2.03
N ARG A 135 16.79 -2.52 -2.73
CA ARG A 135 16.83 -1.59 -3.85
C ARG A 135 17.19 -2.27 -5.17
N GLN A 136 17.17 -3.58 -5.20
CA GLN A 136 17.49 -4.35 -6.40
C GLN A 136 16.37 -4.22 -7.42
N ARG A 137 16.71 -3.81 -8.63
CA ARG A 137 15.76 -3.59 -9.74
C ARG A 137 14.90 -4.82 -10.08
N GLY A 138 15.48 -6.01 -9.98
CA GLY A 138 14.82 -7.27 -10.34
C GLY A 138 13.94 -7.88 -9.24
N ALA A 139 14.01 -7.40 -8.00
CA ALA A 139 13.35 -8.02 -6.86
C ALA A 139 11.83 -8.12 -7.03
N GLY A 140 11.19 -7.07 -7.56
CA GLY A 140 9.74 -7.08 -7.82
C GLY A 140 9.32 -8.09 -8.88
N LEU A 141 10.14 -8.33 -9.90
CA LEU A 141 9.85 -9.32 -10.92
C LEU A 141 9.90 -10.74 -10.36
N LEU A 142 10.93 -11.06 -9.57
CA LEU A 142 11.06 -12.36 -8.91
C LEU A 142 9.90 -12.63 -7.94
N LEU A 143 9.55 -11.63 -7.14
CA LEU A 143 8.39 -11.72 -6.25
C LEU A 143 7.10 -11.97 -7.04
N ALA A 144 6.86 -11.24 -8.11
CA ALA A 144 5.67 -11.41 -8.95
C ALA A 144 5.60 -12.81 -9.56
N GLN A 145 6.73 -13.37 -10.00
CA GLN A 145 6.79 -14.75 -10.49
C GLN A 145 6.42 -15.75 -9.40
N SER A 146 6.94 -15.58 -8.16
CA SER A 146 6.59 -16.44 -7.03
C SER A 146 5.10 -16.35 -6.67
N LEU A 147 4.51 -15.13 -6.70
CA LEU A 147 3.09 -14.94 -6.42
C LEU A 147 2.20 -15.60 -7.51
N ARG A 148 2.59 -15.55 -8.78
CA ARG A 148 1.80 -16.16 -9.86
C ARG A 148 1.73 -17.68 -9.80
N VAL A 149 2.75 -18.34 -9.24
CA VAL A 149 2.76 -19.80 -9.08
C VAL A 149 2.23 -20.26 -7.72
N LEU A 150 1.95 -19.31 -6.82
CA LEU A 150 1.43 -19.62 -5.50
C LEU A 150 0.02 -20.19 -5.58
N GLU A 151 -0.23 -21.25 -4.83
CA GLU A 151 -1.56 -21.79 -4.54
C GLU A 151 -1.92 -21.43 -3.10
N PRO A 152 -2.78 -20.43 -2.86
CA PRO A 152 -3.16 -20.04 -1.51
C PRO A 152 -3.97 -21.16 -0.85
N GLN A 153 -3.54 -21.57 0.32
CA GLN A 153 -4.18 -22.63 1.11
C GLN A 153 -4.55 -22.16 2.51
N GLY A 154 -4.17 -20.94 2.87
CA GLY A 154 -4.45 -20.35 4.16
C GLY A 154 -5.94 -20.17 4.43
N ARG A 155 -6.39 -20.61 5.62
CA ARG A 155 -7.81 -20.59 6.01
C ARG A 155 -8.26 -19.27 6.63
N SER A 156 -7.36 -18.30 6.78
CA SER A 156 -7.70 -16.98 7.31
C SER A 156 -6.60 -15.96 7.03
N ALA A 157 -6.94 -14.68 7.13
CA ALA A 157 -6.01 -13.55 7.06
C ALA A 157 -5.52 -13.09 8.45
N ARG A 158 -5.57 -13.94 9.49
CA ARG A 158 -5.24 -13.56 10.88
C ARG A 158 -3.79 -13.09 11.04
N GLY A 159 -2.87 -13.61 10.23
CA GLY A 159 -1.46 -13.20 10.23
C GLY A 159 -1.23 -11.72 9.98
N LEU A 160 -2.19 -11.02 9.37
CA LEU A 160 -2.14 -9.56 9.20
C LEU A 160 -2.05 -8.80 10.53
N ARG A 161 -2.57 -9.35 11.65
CA ARG A 161 -2.48 -8.74 12.98
C ARG A 161 -1.03 -8.60 13.46
N ASP A 162 -0.18 -9.56 13.09
CA ASP A 162 1.22 -9.60 13.49
C ASP A 162 2.18 -9.04 12.43
N ALA A 163 1.68 -8.65 11.27
CA ALA A 163 2.49 -8.13 10.17
C ALA A 163 3.34 -6.91 10.56
N HIS A 164 2.86 -6.09 11.51
CA HIS A 164 3.57 -4.93 12.02
C HIS A 164 4.94 -5.27 12.62
N ARG A 165 5.13 -6.49 13.15
CA ARG A 165 6.40 -6.97 13.77
C ARG A 165 7.51 -7.12 12.75
N HIS A 166 7.18 -7.24 11.47
CA HIS A 166 8.11 -7.43 10.37
C HIS A 166 8.40 -6.14 9.59
N LEU A 167 7.77 -5.03 10.00
CA LEU A 167 8.00 -3.72 9.41
C LEU A 167 9.31 -3.09 9.88
N PRO A 168 9.93 -2.22 9.05
CA PRO A 168 11.03 -1.38 9.49
C PRO A 168 10.62 -0.51 10.68
N ARG A 169 11.54 -0.28 11.65
CA ARG A 169 11.29 0.59 12.81
C ARG A 169 11.01 2.06 12.43
N ARG A 170 11.46 2.49 11.26
CA ARG A 170 11.22 3.85 10.75
C ARG A 170 9.91 3.92 9.98
N ARG A 171 9.33 5.12 9.98
CA ARG A 171 8.11 5.41 9.23
C ARG A 171 8.26 4.97 7.77
N SER A 172 7.33 4.19 7.28
CA SER A 172 7.33 3.56 5.97
C SER A 172 6.02 3.87 5.26
N LEU A 173 6.01 3.85 3.94
CA LEU A 173 4.77 3.77 3.17
C LEU A 173 4.38 2.29 3.07
N VAL A 174 3.22 1.95 3.60
CA VAL A 174 2.73 0.57 3.67
C VAL A 174 1.49 0.42 2.82
N PHE A 175 1.53 -0.44 1.84
CA PHE A 175 0.34 -0.89 1.11
C PHE A 175 -0.18 -2.16 1.76
N LEU A 176 -1.36 -2.10 2.35
CA LEU A 176 -2.02 -3.24 2.98
C LEU A 176 -3.06 -3.82 2.02
N THR A 177 -2.74 -4.94 1.40
CA THR A 177 -3.51 -5.54 0.31
C THR A 177 -4.24 -6.78 0.78
N SER A 178 -5.56 -6.81 0.64
CA SER A 178 -6.45 -7.93 0.99
C SER A 178 -7.81 -7.73 0.29
N ASP A 179 -8.64 -8.73 0.26
CA ASP A 179 -10.08 -8.60 0.04
C ASP A 179 -10.84 -8.30 1.35
N PHE A 180 -10.09 -8.26 2.45
CA PHE A 180 -10.56 -7.94 3.81
C PHE A 180 -11.73 -8.80 4.27
N PRO A 181 -11.58 -10.13 4.33
CA PRO A 181 -12.62 -11.02 4.85
C PRO A 181 -12.79 -10.89 6.37
N LEU A 182 -11.81 -10.31 7.05
CA LEU A 182 -11.76 -10.14 8.50
C LEU A 182 -12.97 -9.36 9.04
N PRO A 183 -13.46 -9.68 10.25
CA PRO A 183 -14.38 -8.83 10.99
C PRO A 183 -13.84 -7.40 11.12
N LEU A 184 -14.73 -6.40 11.12
CA LEU A 184 -14.31 -4.98 11.19
C LEU A 184 -13.54 -4.64 12.47
N ALA A 185 -13.85 -5.32 13.59
CA ALA A 185 -13.11 -5.16 14.83
C ALA A 185 -11.64 -5.58 14.65
N ASP A 186 -11.41 -6.74 14.04
CA ASP A 186 -10.08 -7.28 13.76
C ASP A 186 -9.31 -6.37 12.79
N LEU A 187 -9.99 -5.87 11.76
CA LEU A 187 -9.42 -4.88 10.85
C LEU A 187 -9.00 -3.61 11.59
N GLY A 188 -9.81 -3.15 12.55
CA GLY A 188 -9.49 -2.02 13.42
C GLY A 188 -8.18 -2.24 14.20
N GLU A 189 -7.97 -3.43 14.75
CA GLU A 189 -6.73 -3.79 15.46
C GLU A 189 -5.51 -3.81 14.51
N VAL A 190 -5.66 -4.41 13.33
CA VAL A 190 -4.60 -4.39 12.30
C VAL A 190 -4.20 -2.96 11.95
N LEU A 191 -5.17 -2.11 11.67
CA LEU A 191 -4.92 -0.72 11.31
C LEU A 191 -4.32 0.09 12.45
N ALA A 192 -4.74 -0.17 13.70
CA ALA A 192 -4.18 0.47 14.89
C ALA A 192 -2.70 0.08 15.11
N SER A 193 -2.33 -1.18 14.81
CA SER A 193 -0.94 -1.64 14.91
C SER A 193 0.00 -0.96 13.91
N LEU A 194 -0.54 -0.36 12.84
CA LEU A 194 0.19 0.27 11.75
C LEU A 194 0.22 1.80 11.83
N THR A 195 -0.17 2.41 12.95
CA THR A 195 -0.28 3.88 13.10
C THR A 195 1.04 4.64 12.98
N ALA A 196 2.17 3.96 13.23
CA ALA A 196 3.51 4.54 13.04
C ALA A 196 3.90 4.75 11.57
N HIS A 197 3.11 4.21 10.63
CA HIS A 197 3.38 4.18 9.19
C HIS A 197 2.29 4.90 8.39
N ASP A 198 2.63 5.33 7.18
CA ASP A 198 1.64 5.79 6.21
C ASP A 198 1.04 4.59 5.51
N VAL A 199 -0.23 4.27 5.82
CA VAL A 199 -0.87 3.05 5.30
C VAL A 199 -1.91 3.40 4.26
N VAL A 200 -1.78 2.73 3.11
CA VAL A 200 -2.76 2.75 2.02
C VAL A 200 -3.42 1.38 1.94
N PRO A 201 -4.67 1.24 2.39
CA PRO A 201 -5.42 0.01 2.20
C PRO A 201 -5.70 -0.22 0.70
N VAL A 202 -5.42 -1.42 0.21
CA VAL A 202 -5.69 -1.82 -1.18
C VAL A 202 -6.66 -2.99 -1.16
N VAL A 203 -7.88 -2.75 -1.60
CA VAL A 203 -8.95 -3.75 -1.62
C VAL A 203 -8.96 -4.45 -2.97
N LEU A 204 -8.68 -5.76 -2.98
CA LEU A 204 -8.70 -6.58 -4.19
C LEU A 204 -10.05 -7.30 -4.30
N TRP A 205 -10.90 -6.84 -5.19
CA TRP A 205 -12.19 -7.45 -5.47
C TRP A 205 -12.35 -7.80 -6.94
N GLN A 206 -13.09 -8.87 -7.19
CA GLN A 206 -13.49 -9.27 -8.53
C GLN A 206 -15.02 -9.29 -8.59
N ALA A 207 -15.61 -8.63 -9.58
CA ALA A 207 -17.06 -8.60 -9.75
C ALA A 207 -17.68 -10.02 -9.81
N ALA A 208 -16.94 -10.97 -10.36
CA ALA A 208 -17.35 -12.36 -10.47
C ALA A 208 -17.50 -13.08 -9.11
N GLU A 209 -16.85 -12.61 -8.03
CA GLU A 209 -17.04 -13.17 -6.68
C GLU A 209 -18.46 -12.99 -6.17
N PHE A 210 -19.12 -11.98 -6.66
CA PHE A 210 -20.43 -11.54 -6.20
C PHE A 210 -21.55 -11.80 -7.21
N THR A 211 -21.20 -12.37 -8.38
CA THR A 211 -22.14 -12.75 -9.42
C THR A 211 -21.98 -14.21 -9.75
N LEU A 212 -22.92 -15.04 -9.31
CA LEU A 212 -23.01 -16.40 -9.84
C LEU A 212 -23.48 -16.33 -11.31
N GLY A 213 -22.74 -17.02 -12.19
CA GLY A 213 -22.95 -16.97 -13.64
C GLY A 213 -24.32 -17.49 -14.13
N ALA A 214 -25.10 -18.17 -13.28
CA ALA A 214 -26.44 -18.64 -13.60
C ALA A 214 -27.48 -17.56 -13.27
N THR A 215 -28.41 -17.33 -14.20
CA THR A 215 -29.53 -16.40 -13.97
C THR A 215 -30.53 -16.95 -12.95
N GLN A 216 -30.74 -18.24 -12.94
CA GLN A 216 -31.59 -19.00 -11.98
C GLN A 216 -31.14 -20.48 -11.95
N GLY A 217 -31.29 -21.15 -10.81
CA GLY A 217 -31.03 -22.58 -10.68
C GLY A 217 -30.25 -22.96 -9.43
N LEU A 218 -29.90 -24.23 -9.35
CA LEU A 218 -29.07 -24.76 -8.28
C LEU A 218 -27.62 -24.36 -8.52
N ALA A 219 -27.01 -23.66 -7.55
CA ALA A 219 -25.63 -23.26 -7.59
C ALA A 219 -24.91 -23.74 -6.32
N GLN A 220 -23.63 -24.05 -6.45
CA GLN A 220 -22.78 -24.38 -5.31
C GLN A 220 -21.92 -23.17 -4.96
N ALA A 221 -22.09 -22.63 -3.77
CA ALA A 221 -21.20 -21.67 -3.19
C ALA A 221 -20.10 -22.41 -2.42
N LEU A 222 -18.86 -21.99 -2.62
CA LEU A 222 -17.69 -22.44 -1.88
C LEU A 222 -17.20 -21.29 -1.02
N GLU A 223 -17.12 -21.49 0.27
CA GLU A 223 -16.42 -20.57 1.16
C GLU A 223 -14.92 -20.88 1.13
N PRO A 224 -14.06 -19.99 0.60
CA PRO A 224 -12.66 -20.34 0.34
C PRO A 224 -11.88 -20.65 1.61
N GLU A 225 -12.17 -19.96 2.71
CA GLU A 225 -11.43 -20.09 3.97
C GLU A 225 -11.79 -21.37 4.74
N SER A 226 -13.08 -21.71 4.84
CA SER A 226 -13.51 -22.93 5.54
C SER A 226 -13.53 -24.17 4.64
N GLY A 227 -13.53 -23.98 3.32
CA GLY A 227 -13.73 -25.04 2.35
C GLY A 227 -15.18 -25.59 2.33
N GLN A 228 -16.10 -24.97 3.07
CA GLN A 228 -17.48 -25.40 3.13
C GLN A 228 -18.16 -25.15 1.79
N ARG A 229 -18.89 -26.17 1.34
CA ARG A 229 -19.70 -26.11 0.12
C ARG A 229 -21.16 -26.07 0.51
N GLN A 230 -21.86 -25.04 0.06
CA GLN A 230 -23.27 -24.87 0.32
C GLN A 230 -24.03 -24.84 -1.01
N TRP A 231 -25.06 -25.69 -1.12
CA TRP A 231 -25.97 -25.66 -2.25
C TRP A 231 -27.00 -24.55 -2.03
N LEU A 232 -27.12 -23.66 -3.00
CA LEU A 232 -28.02 -22.52 -2.98
C LEU A 232 -28.92 -22.57 -4.19
N TRP A 233 -30.21 -22.38 -3.97
CA TRP A 233 -31.15 -22.13 -5.07
C TRP A 233 -31.05 -20.66 -5.46
N TRP A 234 -30.39 -20.40 -6.58
CA TRP A 234 -30.14 -19.04 -7.05
C TRP A 234 -31.41 -18.43 -7.62
N ARG A 235 -31.93 -17.38 -6.97
CA ARG A 235 -33.16 -16.65 -7.31
C ARG A 235 -32.87 -15.16 -7.36
N PRO A 236 -33.70 -14.33 -8.06
CA PRO A 236 -33.54 -12.89 -8.10
C PRO A 236 -33.43 -12.26 -6.71
N ALA A 237 -34.31 -12.63 -5.77
CA ALA A 237 -34.28 -12.13 -4.39
C ALA A 237 -32.97 -12.45 -3.65
N LEU A 238 -32.35 -13.61 -3.89
CA LEU A 238 -31.05 -13.94 -3.30
C LEU A 238 -29.94 -13.08 -3.91
N ARG A 239 -30.00 -12.83 -5.22
CA ARG A 239 -29.07 -11.93 -5.92
C ARG A 239 -29.12 -10.51 -5.37
N GLU A 240 -30.31 -9.96 -5.19
CA GLU A 240 -30.50 -8.62 -4.60
C GLU A 240 -29.95 -8.55 -3.18
N ARG A 241 -30.23 -9.55 -2.36
CA ARG A 241 -29.67 -9.65 -1.00
C ARG A 241 -28.14 -9.70 -1.01
N TRP A 242 -27.57 -10.48 -1.93
CA TRP A 242 -26.11 -10.61 -2.06
C TRP A 242 -25.48 -9.31 -2.52
N ALA A 243 -26.04 -8.65 -3.53
CA ALA A 243 -25.59 -7.34 -3.99
C ALA A 243 -25.70 -6.30 -2.88
N GLY A 244 -26.80 -6.30 -2.11
CA GLY A 244 -26.98 -5.43 -0.95
C GLY A 244 -25.95 -5.67 0.16
N ALA A 245 -25.65 -6.94 0.46
CA ALA A 245 -24.62 -7.29 1.45
C ALA A 245 -23.22 -6.82 1.01
N LEU A 246 -22.90 -6.92 -0.28
CA LEU A 246 -21.64 -6.43 -0.83
C LEU A 246 -21.52 -4.91 -0.70
N GLN A 247 -22.57 -4.17 -1.08
CA GLN A 247 -22.59 -2.72 -0.95
C GLN A 247 -22.47 -2.29 0.52
N ALA A 248 -23.17 -2.99 1.41
CA ALA A 248 -23.04 -2.75 2.86
C ALA A 248 -21.60 -3.02 3.35
N ARG A 249 -20.97 -4.12 2.89
CA ARG A 249 -19.57 -4.42 3.24
C ARG A 249 -18.63 -3.36 2.71
N ARG A 250 -18.81 -2.91 1.47
CA ARG A 250 -18.02 -1.83 0.87
C ARG A 250 -18.13 -0.54 1.67
N ALA A 251 -19.36 -0.15 2.02
CA ALA A 251 -19.60 1.05 2.83
C ALA A 251 -18.93 0.94 4.21
N ALA A 252 -19.06 -0.20 4.87
CA ALA A 252 -18.47 -0.45 6.18
C ALA A 252 -16.92 -0.44 6.14
N LEU A 253 -16.29 -1.00 5.10
CA LEU A 253 -14.85 -0.91 4.90
C LEU A 253 -14.41 0.54 4.68
N LEU A 254 -15.10 1.28 3.81
CA LEU A 254 -14.83 2.70 3.56
C LEU A 254 -14.91 3.52 4.84
N GLU A 255 -15.93 3.32 5.64
CA GLU A 255 -16.11 4.00 6.91
C GLU A 255 -14.99 3.65 7.90
N SER A 256 -14.66 2.36 8.04
CA SER A 256 -13.57 1.90 8.92
C SER A 256 -12.21 2.51 8.54
N PHE A 257 -11.89 2.59 7.25
CA PHE A 257 -10.65 3.21 6.81
C PHE A 257 -10.66 4.73 7.00
N ARG A 258 -11.76 5.41 6.68
CA ARG A 258 -11.90 6.86 6.84
C ARG A 258 -11.85 7.30 8.30
N ALA A 259 -12.44 6.52 9.20
CA ALA A 259 -12.38 6.77 10.63
C ALA A 259 -10.94 6.83 11.18
N GLN A 260 -10.00 6.21 10.46
CA GLN A 260 -8.57 6.26 10.77
C GLN A 260 -7.76 7.19 9.84
N GLY A 261 -8.44 8.07 9.09
CA GLY A 261 -7.82 9.03 8.18
C GLY A 261 -7.14 8.39 6.96
N ARG A 262 -7.57 7.18 6.55
CA ARG A 262 -6.97 6.44 5.45
C ARG A 262 -7.93 6.35 4.26
N ALA A 263 -7.45 6.71 3.07
CA ALA A 263 -8.20 6.54 1.83
C ALA A 263 -7.88 5.17 1.22
N PRO A 264 -8.86 4.25 1.09
CA PRO A 264 -8.61 2.96 0.47
C PRO A 264 -8.59 3.07 -1.05
N LEU A 265 -7.74 2.26 -1.69
CA LEU A 265 -7.71 2.02 -3.12
C LEU A 265 -8.47 0.73 -3.42
N PHE A 266 -9.49 0.78 -4.27
CA PHE A 266 -10.18 -0.42 -4.76
C PHE A 266 -9.64 -0.81 -6.12
N ILE A 267 -9.20 -2.07 -6.25
CA ILE A 267 -8.82 -2.69 -7.52
C ILE A 267 -9.88 -3.73 -7.83
N GLU A 268 -10.77 -3.37 -8.75
CA GLU A 268 -11.89 -4.21 -9.19
C GLU A 268 -11.60 -4.73 -10.61
N GLY A 269 -11.02 -5.93 -10.70
CA GLY A 269 -10.59 -6.49 -11.98
C GLY A 269 -9.08 -6.41 -12.21
N ALA A 270 -8.65 -5.92 -13.37
CA ALA A 270 -7.24 -5.80 -13.71
C ALA A 270 -6.52 -4.68 -12.94
N PHE A 271 -5.22 -4.85 -12.74
CA PHE A 271 -4.38 -3.79 -12.20
C PHE A 271 -4.25 -2.62 -13.20
N ASP A 272 -4.49 -1.40 -12.72
CA ASP A 272 -4.30 -0.14 -13.47
C ASP A 272 -3.38 0.80 -12.69
N ALA A 273 -2.17 1.01 -13.22
CA ALA A 273 -1.18 1.90 -12.62
C ALA A 273 -1.61 3.38 -12.63
N GLU A 274 -2.39 3.80 -13.63
CA GLU A 274 -2.90 5.17 -13.70
C GLU A 274 -3.95 5.41 -12.63
N ALA A 275 -4.81 4.44 -12.33
CA ALA A 275 -5.78 4.51 -11.25
C ALA A 275 -5.08 4.69 -9.89
N VAL A 276 -3.97 3.97 -9.65
CA VAL A 276 -3.15 4.17 -8.45
C VAL A 276 -2.56 5.57 -8.40
N THR A 277 -2.01 6.05 -9.51
CA THR A 277 -1.46 7.42 -9.58
C THR A 277 -2.53 8.47 -9.27
N ARG A 278 -3.73 8.35 -9.86
CA ARG A 278 -4.87 9.25 -9.58
C ARG A 278 -5.25 9.25 -8.10
N HIS A 279 -5.23 8.09 -7.44
CA HIS A 279 -5.52 7.99 -6.00
C HIS A 279 -4.59 8.86 -5.15
N PHE A 280 -3.31 9.00 -5.53
CA PHE A 280 -2.34 9.82 -4.79
C PHE A 280 -2.32 11.29 -5.20
N LEU A 281 -3.00 11.66 -6.30
CA LEU A 281 -3.09 13.02 -6.78
C LEU A 281 -4.40 13.72 -6.38
N ALA A 282 -5.41 12.93 -5.97
CA ALA A 282 -6.67 13.41 -5.44
C ALA A 282 -6.53 13.90 -3.99
#